data_657878e80c0794b4f8e71a5b9271095e
#
_entry.id   657878e80c0794b4f8e71a5b9271095e
#
_cell.length_a   1.000
_cell.length_b   1.000
_cell.length_c   1.000
_cell.angle_alpha   90.00
_cell.angle_beta   90.00
_cell.angle_gamma   90.00
#
_symmetry.space_group_name_H-M   'P 1'
#
loop_
_entity.id
_entity.type
_entity.pdbx_description
1 polymer ?
#
loop_
_entity_poly.entity_id
_entity_poly.type
_entity_poly.pdbx_seq_one_letter_code
_entity_poly.pdbx_strand_id
1 'polypeptide(L)'
;VGRLYVRKFNYSYARSGTLFEGRFKTCVVQEDQYLLACLRYIELNPVRAGMVSDPGDYRWSSYRAHAFGVKAQLWSPQRLYLELADSCRRRQQTWRAMTAEAVNGELLAKIRHCSNTGLVLGTEAFREQVQRLRN
;
A
#
# COMPACT_ATOMS: atom_id res chain seq x y z
N VAL A 1 -17.21 7.63 -5.35
CA VAL A 1 -16.04 8.29 -5.99
C VAL A 1 -15.79 7.69 -7.36
N GLY A 2 -15.64 6.35 -7.53
CA GLY A 2 -15.28 5.70 -8.79
C GLY A 2 -16.21 6.02 -9.98
N ARG A 3 -17.54 5.99 -9.78
CA ARG A 3 -18.52 6.32 -10.85
C ARG A 3 -18.36 7.74 -11.40
N LEU A 4 -18.17 8.71 -10.52
CA LEU A 4 -17.99 10.11 -10.91
C LEU A 4 -16.68 10.31 -11.66
N TYR A 5 -15.61 9.66 -11.20
CA TYR A 5 -14.31 9.70 -11.85
C TYR A 5 -14.37 9.10 -13.27
N VAL A 6 -14.95 7.90 -13.42
CA VAL A 6 -15.10 7.24 -14.74
C VAL A 6 -15.89 8.12 -15.71
N ARG A 7 -17.02 8.71 -15.25
CA ARG A 7 -17.84 9.60 -16.09
C ARG A 7 -17.07 10.84 -16.52
N LYS A 8 -16.38 11.51 -15.58
CA LYS A 8 -15.55 12.69 -15.90
C LYS A 8 -14.41 12.33 -16.85
N PHE A 9 -13.71 11.22 -16.61
CA PHE A 9 -12.62 10.77 -17.47
C PHE A 9 -13.11 10.46 -18.89
N ASN A 10 -14.17 9.67 -19.03
CA ASN A 10 -14.74 9.33 -20.32
C ASN A 10 -15.22 10.56 -21.08
N TYR A 11 -15.84 11.53 -20.38
CA TYR A 11 -16.22 12.80 -20.99
C TYR A 11 -15.00 13.60 -21.49
N SER A 12 -13.97 13.76 -20.63
CA SER A 12 -12.78 14.57 -20.95
C SER A 12 -11.94 13.99 -22.10
N TYR A 13 -11.97 12.66 -22.27
CA TYR A 13 -11.17 11.97 -23.30
C TYR A 13 -12.00 11.36 -24.43
N ALA A 14 -13.28 11.77 -24.56
CA ALA A 14 -14.22 11.24 -25.56
C ALA A 14 -14.24 9.71 -25.65
N ARG A 15 -14.22 9.03 -24.47
CA ARG A 15 -14.20 7.57 -24.35
C ARG A 15 -15.55 7.04 -23.84
N SER A 16 -15.81 5.77 -24.12
CA SER A 16 -16.92 5.02 -23.57
C SER A 16 -16.42 3.72 -22.91
N GLY A 17 -17.26 3.11 -22.06
CA GLY A 17 -16.95 1.87 -21.40
C GLY A 17 -16.32 2.02 -20.01
N THR A 18 -15.85 0.91 -19.46
CA THR A 18 -15.27 0.83 -18.11
C THR A 18 -13.79 1.25 -18.11
N LEU A 19 -13.34 1.89 -17.03
CA LEU A 19 -11.93 2.16 -16.75
C LEU A 19 -11.30 1.12 -15.83
N PHE A 20 -12.13 0.38 -15.11
CA PHE A 20 -11.68 -0.62 -14.14
C PHE A 20 -12.19 -2.01 -14.56
N GLU A 21 -11.36 -3.01 -14.43
CA GLU A 21 -11.70 -4.41 -14.75
C GLU A 21 -12.81 -5.02 -13.89
N GLY A 22 -13.13 -4.37 -12.76
CA GLY A 22 -14.15 -4.87 -11.85
C GLY A 22 -14.21 -4.09 -10.54
N ARG A 23 -14.76 -4.73 -9.51
CA ARG A 23 -14.80 -4.16 -8.17
C ARG A 23 -13.39 -4.10 -7.58
N PHE A 24 -13.14 -3.13 -6.71
CA PHE A 24 -11.91 -3.09 -5.92
C PHE A 24 -11.79 -4.37 -5.08
N LYS A 25 -10.57 -4.86 -4.97
CA LYS A 25 -10.24 -6.02 -4.13
C LYS A 25 -9.75 -5.52 -2.78
N THR A 26 -10.13 -6.21 -1.72
CA THR A 26 -9.71 -5.90 -0.35
C THR A 26 -9.19 -7.17 0.30
N CYS A 27 -8.21 -7.03 1.18
CA CYS A 27 -7.80 -8.08 2.09
C CYS A 27 -7.66 -7.52 3.51
N VAL A 28 -7.91 -8.37 4.50
CA VAL A 28 -7.65 -8.03 5.90
C VAL A 28 -6.18 -8.28 6.18
N VAL A 29 -5.49 -7.32 6.77
CA VAL A 29 -4.06 -7.40 7.08
C VAL A 29 -3.87 -7.38 8.59
N GLN A 30 -3.11 -8.34 9.12
CA GLN A 30 -2.67 -8.32 10.52
C GLN A 30 -1.66 -7.19 10.71
N GLU A 31 -2.04 -6.18 11.50
CA GLU A 31 -1.32 -4.92 11.61
C GLU A 31 0.14 -5.12 12.03
N ASP A 32 0.36 -5.75 13.18
CA ASP A 32 1.68 -5.78 13.83
C ASP A 32 2.79 -6.42 13.00
N GLN A 33 2.46 -7.39 12.14
CA GLN A 33 3.47 -8.15 11.39
C GLN A 33 3.57 -7.77 9.92
N TYR A 34 2.48 -7.32 9.32
CA TYR A 34 2.38 -7.22 7.86
C TYR A 34 2.15 -5.81 7.33
N LEU A 35 1.66 -4.86 8.15
CA LEU A 35 1.29 -3.54 7.66
C LEU A 35 2.47 -2.78 7.05
N LEU A 36 3.62 -2.71 7.74
CA LEU A 36 4.79 -2.00 7.23
C LEU A 36 5.32 -2.64 5.93
N ALA A 37 5.26 -3.97 5.82
CA ALA A 37 5.62 -4.66 4.59
C ALA A 37 4.64 -4.35 3.45
N CYS A 38 3.34 -4.26 3.73
CA CYS A 38 2.33 -3.84 2.76
C CYS A 38 2.55 -2.40 2.30
N LEU A 39 2.85 -1.47 3.21
CA LEU A 39 3.16 -0.08 2.86
C LEU A 39 4.39 -0.01 1.95
N ARG A 40 5.47 -0.70 2.30
CA ARG A 40 6.66 -0.80 1.45
C ARG A 40 6.32 -1.41 0.08
N TYR A 41 5.51 -2.47 0.06
CA TYR A 41 5.05 -3.09 -1.18
C TYR A 41 4.33 -2.09 -2.09
N ILE A 42 3.41 -1.29 -1.54
CA ILE A 42 2.63 -0.29 -2.29
C ILE A 42 3.55 0.82 -2.80
N GLU A 43 4.42 1.36 -1.95
CA GLU A 43 5.31 2.47 -2.30
C GLU A 43 6.39 2.10 -3.32
N LEU A 44 6.84 0.85 -3.33
CA LEU A 44 7.81 0.33 -4.29
C LEU A 44 7.15 -0.22 -5.59
N ASN A 45 5.83 -0.27 -5.67
CA ASN A 45 5.14 -0.75 -6.87
C ASN A 45 5.51 0.04 -8.14
N PRO A 46 5.59 1.37 -8.14
CA PRO A 46 5.97 2.12 -9.33
C PRO A 46 7.38 1.77 -9.84
N VAL A 47 8.31 1.51 -8.95
CA VAL A 47 9.67 1.07 -9.31
C VAL A 47 9.62 -0.35 -9.91
N ARG A 48 8.90 -1.27 -9.30
CA ARG A 48 8.73 -2.65 -9.82
C ARG A 48 7.98 -2.71 -11.15
N ALA A 49 7.11 -1.74 -11.40
CA ALA A 49 6.42 -1.59 -12.67
C ALA A 49 7.24 -0.86 -13.74
N GLY A 50 8.48 -0.46 -13.43
CA GLY A 50 9.34 0.28 -14.36
C GLY A 50 8.86 1.69 -14.68
N MET A 51 7.95 2.25 -13.88
CA MET A 51 7.42 3.60 -14.10
C MET A 51 8.42 4.69 -13.69
N VAL A 52 9.21 4.43 -12.66
CA VAL A 52 10.26 5.29 -12.12
C VAL A 52 11.42 4.43 -11.64
N SER A 53 12.62 5.01 -11.54
CA SER A 53 13.81 4.33 -11.00
C SER A 53 13.92 4.48 -9.48
N ASP A 54 13.47 5.61 -8.93
CA ASP A 54 13.44 5.90 -7.50
C ASP A 54 11.98 6.08 -7.04
N PRO A 55 11.55 5.51 -5.91
CA PRO A 55 10.18 5.66 -5.43
C PRO A 55 9.84 7.10 -5.06
N GLY A 56 10.84 7.94 -4.78
CA GLY A 56 10.67 9.38 -4.54
C GLY A 56 10.25 10.17 -5.78
N ASP A 57 10.48 9.65 -6.97
CA ASP A 57 10.08 10.30 -8.22
C ASP A 57 8.60 10.09 -8.54
N TYR A 58 7.96 9.08 -7.92
CA TYR A 58 6.53 8.84 -8.11
C TYR A 58 5.69 9.66 -7.13
N ARG A 59 5.18 10.79 -7.62
CA ARG A 59 4.44 11.79 -6.80
C ARG A 59 3.12 11.28 -6.20
N TRP A 60 2.56 10.20 -6.70
CA TRP A 60 1.23 9.69 -6.33
C TRP A 60 1.26 8.57 -5.28
N SER A 61 2.38 8.41 -4.56
CA SER A 61 2.50 7.48 -3.44
C SER A 61 2.72 8.21 -2.12
N SER A 62 2.62 7.48 -1.01
CA SER A 62 2.94 7.96 0.33
C SER A 62 4.45 8.03 0.61
N TYR A 63 5.30 7.49 -0.26
CA TYR A 63 6.74 7.38 -0.03
C TYR A 63 7.39 8.71 0.37
N ARG A 64 7.09 9.79 -0.35
CA ARG A 64 7.69 11.11 -0.05
C ARG A 64 7.31 11.64 1.33
N ALA A 65 6.14 11.32 1.82
CA ALA A 65 5.73 11.69 3.17
C ALA A 65 6.49 10.86 4.22
N HIS A 66 6.60 9.55 4.04
CA HIS A 66 7.30 8.67 4.96
C HIS A 66 8.83 8.86 4.90
N ALA A 67 9.41 8.97 3.71
CA ALA A 67 10.85 9.03 3.50
C ALA A 67 11.46 10.43 3.71
N PHE A 68 10.70 11.49 3.39
CA PHE A 68 11.21 12.86 3.36
C PHE A 68 10.35 13.86 4.16
N GLY A 69 9.24 13.40 4.77
CA GLY A 69 8.38 14.25 5.59
C GLY A 69 7.55 15.25 4.78
N VAL A 70 7.31 15.01 3.51
CA VAL A 70 6.40 15.84 2.72
C VAL A 70 5.00 15.74 3.32
N LYS A 71 4.35 16.88 3.57
CA LYS A 71 3.04 16.93 4.21
C LYS A 71 2.00 16.16 3.40
N ALA A 72 1.42 15.14 4.00
CA ALA A 72 0.28 14.42 3.46
C ALA A 72 -1.00 15.23 3.69
N GLN A 73 -1.81 15.40 2.62
CA GLN A 73 -3.08 16.16 2.70
C GLN A 73 -4.31 15.24 2.81
N LEU A 74 -4.19 13.98 2.35
CA LEU A 74 -5.33 13.08 2.16
C LEU A 74 -5.37 11.91 3.16
N TRP A 75 -4.35 11.74 3.98
CA TRP A 75 -4.23 10.62 4.91
C TRP A 75 -3.35 10.99 6.12
N SER A 76 -3.46 10.22 7.19
CA SER A 76 -2.63 10.33 8.40
C SER A 76 -1.66 9.16 8.48
N PRO A 77 -0.43 9.36 8.98
CA PRO A 77 0.52 8.28 9.18
C PRO A 77 -0.03 7.21 10.13
N GLN A 78 0.23 5.95 9.80
CA GLN A 78 -0.16 4.81 10.62
C GLN A 78 0.66 4.77 11.91
N ARG A 79 0.05 4.22 12.97
CA ARG A 79 0.66 4.07 14.30
C ARG A 79 2.03 3.40 14.23
N LEU A 80 2.14 2.27 13.54
CA LEU A 80 3.40 1.53 13.43
C LEU A 80 4.51 2.32 12.74
N TYR A 81 4.20 3.17 11.77
CA TYR A 81 5.20 4.08 11.20
C TYR A 81 5.66 5.11 12.24
N LEU A 82 4.75 5.66 13.04
CA LEU A 82 5.08 6.64 14.08
C LEU A 82 5.94 6.02 15.18
N GLU A 83 5.77 4.75 15.48
CA GLU A 83 6.53 3.98 16.47
C GLU A 83 7.93 3.56 16.00
N LEU A 84 8.28 3.74 14.71
CA LEU A 84 9.62 3.40 14.19
C LEU A 84 10.75 4.20 14.86
N ALA A 85 10.48 5.41 15.33
CA ALA A 85 11.43 6.21 16.11
C ALA A 85 10.74 7.43 16.74
N ASP A 86 11.37 7.99 17.79
CA ASP A 86 10.84 9.11 18.56
C ASP A 86 10.81 10.43 17.77
N SER A 87 11.72 10.63 16.82
CA SER A 87 11.79 11.86 16.02
C SER A 87 11.44 11.64 14.56
N CYS A 88 10.83 12.65 13.94
CA CYS A 88 10.49 12.63 12.50
C CYS A 88 11.70 12.29 11.63
N ARG A 89 12.86 12.90 11.93
CA ARG A 89 14.09 12.68 11.16
C ARG A 89 14.56 11.22 11.23
N ARG A 90 14.54 10.62 12.43
CA ARG A 90 14.90 9.19 12.61
C ARG A 90 13.90 8.28 11.92
N ARG A 91 12.59 8.54 12.03
CA ARG A 91 11.57 7.76 11.32
C ARG A 91 11.80 7.74 9.82
N GLN A 92 12.06 8.91 9.23
CA GLN A 92 12.36 9.03 7.79
C GLN A 92 13.62 8.25 7.40
N GLN A 93 14.68 8.30 8.21
CA GLN A 93 15.91 7.53 7.98
C GLN A 93 15.64 6.03 8.06
N THR A 94 14.95 5.59 9.10
CA THR A 94 14.56 4.18 9.27
C THR A 94 13.71 3.70 8.09
N TRP A 95 12.73 4.51 7.66
CA TRP A 95 11.88 4.15 6.53
C TRP A 95 12.67 4.01 5.23
N ARG A 96 13.58 4.92 4.93
CA ARG A 96 14.46 4.81 3.76
C ARG A 96 15.35 3.57 3.82
N ALA A 97 15.94 3.28 4.98
CA ALA A 97 16.73 2.07 5.17
C ALA A 97 15.90 0.81 4.91
N MET A 98 14.71 0.71 5.53
CA MET A 98 13.79 -0.41 5.31
C MET A 98 13.36 -0.56 3.85
N THR A 99 13.12 0.54 3.14
CA THR A 99 12.68 0.50 1.72
C THR A 99 13.84 0.21 0.75
N ALA A 100 15.08 0.50 1.13
CA ALA A 100 16.26 0.14 0.37
C ALA A 100 16.56 -1.37 0.42
N GLU A 101 16.14 -2.05 1.49
CA GLU A 101 16.26 -3.50 1.60
C GLU A 101 15.22 -4.21 0.73
N ALA A 102 15.62 -5.26 0.04
CA ALA A 102 14.70 -6.09 -0.71
C ALA A 102 13.66 -6.73 0.22
N VAL A 103 12.39 -6.59 -0.11
CA VAL A 103 11.32 -7.33 0.59
C VAL A 103 11.47 -8.81 0.25
N ASN A 104 11.42 -9.67 1.26
CA ASN A 104 11.48 -11.12 1.07
C ASN A 104 10.49 -11.58 0.00
N GLY A 105 10.97 -12.40 -0.95
CA GLY A 105 10.17 -12.87 -2.09
C GLY A 105 8.92 -13.67 -1.69
N GLU A 106 8.99 -14.48 -0.64
CA GLU A 106 7.85 -15.21 -0.12
C GLU A 106 6.78 -14.27 0.46
N LEU A 107 7.20 -13.24 1.18
CA LEU A 107 6.30 -12.23 1.74
C LEU A 107 5.63 -11.42 0.62
N LEU A 108 6.39 -11.08 -0.44
CA LEU A 108 5.82 -10.43 -1.63
C LEU A 108 4.78 -11.30 -2.32
N ALA A 109 5.05 -12.58 -2.46
CA ALA A 109 4.11 -13.53 -3.05
C ALA A 109 2.83 -13.65 -2.20
N LYS A 110 2.95 -13.71 -0.87
CA LYS A 110 1.81 -13.72 0.06
C LYS A 110 0.98 -12.43 -0.04
N ILE A 111 1.61 -11.26 -0.04
CA ILE A 111 0.92 -9.96 -0.18
C ILE A 111 0.14 -9.93 -1.50
N ARG A 112 0.77 -10.28 -2.61
CA ARG A 112 0.11 -10.32 -3.94
C ARG A 112 -1.06 -11.31 -3.96
N HIS A 113 -0.85 -12.50 -3.44
CA HIS A 113 -1.89 -13.53 -3.39
C HIS A 113 -3.12 -13.05 -2.60
N CYS A 114 -2.92 -12.59 -1.36
CA CYS A 114 -4.01 -12.09 -0.52
C CYS A 114 -4.72 -10.87 -1.12
N SER A 115 -3.97 -9.93 -1.71
CA SER A 115 -4.55 -8.76 -2.38
C SER A 115 -5.40 -9.15 -3.60
N ASN A 116 -5.01 -10.18 -4.34
CA ASN A 116 -5.72 -10.62 -5.54
C ASN A 116 -6.94 -11.52 -5.24
N THR A 117 -6.89 -12.27 -4.15
CA THR A 117 -7.93 -13.24 -3.79
C THR A 117 -8.90 -12.74 -2.72
N GLY A 118 -8.58 -11.64 -2.03
CA GLY A 118 -9.34 -11.14 -0.89
C GLY A 118 -9.18 -11.99 0.38
N LEU A 119 -8.14 -12.82 0.44
CA LEU A 119 -7.81 -13.61 1.62
C LEU A 119 -7.15 -12.76 2.71
N VAL A 120 -7.12 -13.30 3.93
CA VAL A 120 -6.52 -12.66 5.09
C VAL A 120 -4.99 -12.80 5.06
N LEU A 121 -4.28 -11.68 5.15
CA LEU A 121 -2.83 -11.65 5.32
C LEU A 121 -2.49 -11.60 6.81
N GLY A 122 -2.09 -12.73 7.36
CA GLY A 122 -1.80 -12.87 8.79
C GLY A 122 -1.27 -14.27 9.12
N THR A 123 -0.99 -14.48 10.39
CA THR A 123 -0.69 -15.80 10.97
C THR A 123 -1.91 -16.72 10.87
N GLU A 124 -1.70 -18.02 11.06
CA GLU A 124 -2.80 -18.99 11.04
C GLU A 124 -3.84 -18.66 12.13
N ALA A 125 -3.39 -18.38 13.35
CA ALA A 125 -4.27 -17.98 14.45
C ALA A 125 -5.11 -16.73 14.12
N PHE A 126 -4.51 -15.74 13.45
CA PHE A 126 -5.24 -14.54 13.02
C PHE A 126 -6.27 -14.84 11.92
N ARG A 127 -5.95 -15.72 10.98
CA ARG A 127 -6.89 -16.15 9.93
C ARG A 127 -8.10 -16.86 10.54
N GLU A 128 -7.87 -17.78 11.47
CA GLU A 128 -8.96 -18.45 12.19
C GLU A 128 -9.83 -17.47 12.96
N GLN A 129 -9.22 -16.49 13.66
CA GLN A 129 -9.96 -15.45 14.36
C GLN A 129 -10.87 -14.66 13.42
N VAL A 130 -10.34 -14.19 12.27
CA VAL A 130 -11.12 -13.47 11.27
C VAL A 130 -12.24 -14.34 10.71
N GLN A 131 -11.98 -15.63 10.49
CA GLN A 131 -13.00 -16.55 9.98
C GLN A 131 -14.14 -16.75 10.96
N ARG A 132 -13.87 -16.86 12.27
CA ARG A 132 -14.89 -16.92 13.32
C ARG A 132 -15.79 -15.66 13.37
N LEU A 133 -15.23 -14.50 13.07
CA LEU A 133 -15.98 -13.24 13.05
C LEU A 133 -16.84 -13.06 11.78
N ARG A 134 -16.62 -13.88 10.76
CA ARG A 134 -17.38 -13.85 9.50
C ARG A 134 -18.61 -14.78 9.51
N ASN A 135 -18.66 -15.73 10.45
CA ASN A 135 -19.78 -16.65 10.66
C ASN A 135 -20.73 -16.11 11.73
#